data_88a07f42b6abee8ec20b95c87735c37b
#
_entry.id   88a07f42b6abee8ec20b95c87735c37b
#
_cell.length_a   1.000
_cell.length_b   1.000
_cell.length_c   1.000
_cell.angle_alpha   90.00
_cell.angle_beta   90.00
_cell.angle_gamma   90.00
#
_symmetry.space_group_name_H-M   'P 1'
#
loop_
_entity.id
_entity.type
_entity.pdbx_description
1 polymer ?
#
loop_
_entity_poly.entity_id
_entity_poly.type
_entity_poly.pdbx_seq_one_letter_code
_entity_poly.pdbx_strand_id
1 'polypeptide(L)'
;MPTSAAIALAEEIGGTESKFADMMKAQLKDWGITDAKIVNASGLNNSYLGNNIYPGSKSDEENTMSAKGVAVIAQHVIKEYPEILDITKKTEANFDGVNKLKTFNYMLKGQPSYRKGVDGLQTGTTDLAGASFVAHSNESGMSIITVIINAEHTDTDDYAWFTATNELLNYVVYRLGK
;
A
#
# COMPACT_ATOMS: atom_id res chain seq x y z
N MET A 1 -11.73 5.82 -7.01
CA MET A 1 -11.76 4.74 -8.01
C MET A 1 -11.04 3.45 -7.59
N PRO A 2 -9.77 3.42 -7.11
CA PRO A 2 -9.16 2.16 -6.60
C PRO A 2 -9.99 1.54 -5.47
N THR A 3 -10.57 2.35 -4.63
CA THR A 3 -11.40 1.98 -3.48
C THR A 3 -12.65 1.21 -3.87
N SER A 4 -13.37 1.65 -4.93
CA SER A 4 -14.57 0.95 -5.41
C SER A 4 -14.24 -0.44 -5.94
N ALA A 5 -13.07 -0.62 -6.56
CA ALA A 5 -12.60 -1.92 -7.00
C ALA A 5 -12.26 -2.83 -5.81
N ALA A 6 -11.63 -2.30 -4.75
CA ALA A 6 -11.34 -3.07 -3.54
C ALA A 6 -12.62 -3.54 -2.84
N ILE A 7 -13.64 -2.66 -2.75
CA ILE A 7 -14.96 -3.02 -2.18
C ILE A 7 -15.63 -4.11 -3.02
N ALA A 8 -15.67 -3.95 -4.35
CA ALA A 8 -16.29 -4.94 -5.24
C ALA A 8 -15.62 -6.31 -5.13
N LEU A 9 -14.28 -6.36 -5.06
CA LEU A 9 -13.54 -7.61 -4.84
C LEU A 9 -13.82 -8.20 -3.45
N ALA A 10 -13.91 -7.37 -2.43
CA ALA A 10 -14.23 -7.80 -1.08
C ALA A 10 -15.63 -8.42 -0.99
N GLU A 11 -16.62 -7.83 -1.65
CA GLU A 11 -17.99 -8.35 -1.72
C GLU A 11 -18.06 -9.65 -2.52
N GLU A 12 -17.36 -9.74 -3.64
CA GLU A 12 -17.30 -10.95 -4.47
C GLU A 12 -16.67 -12.13 -3.71
N ILE A 13 -15.57 -11.89 -3.00
CA ILE A 13 -14.81 -12.96 -2.31
C ILE A 13 -15.45 -13.29 -0.94
N GLY A 14 -15.83 -12.27 -0.17
CA GLY A 14 -16.34 -12.41 1.19
C GLY A 14 -17.85 -12.52 1.28
N GLY A 15 -18.58 -12.22 0.20
CA GLY A 15 -20.04 -12.10 0.17
C GLY A 15 -20.53 -10.78 0.78
N THR A 16 -19.77 -10.17 1.70
CA THR A 16 -19.96 -8.83 2.24
C THR A 16 -18.62 -8.23 2.61
N GLU A 17 -18.52 -6.89 2.59
CA GLU A 17 -17.28 -6.19 3.00
C GLU A 17 -16.88 -6.52 4.44
N SER A 18 -17.85 -6.63 5.36
CA SER A 18 -17.57 -7.00 6.76
C SER A 18 -16.99 -8.41 6.92
N LYS A 19 -17.51 -9.40 6.17
CA LYS A 19 -16.94 -10.75 6.18
C LYS A 19 -15.54 -10.78 5.56
N PHE A 20 -15.31 -10.00 4.51
CA PHE A 20 -13.97 -9.87 3.96
C PHE A 20 -13.00 -9.22 4.95
N ALA A 21 -13.45 -8.20 5.71
CA ALA A 21 -12.64 -7.62 6.78
C ALA A 21 -12.31 -8.66 7.88
N ASP A 22 -13.22 -9.61 8.18
CA ASP A 22 -12.90 -10.73 9.08
C ASP A 22 -11.86 -11.68 8.49
N MET A 23 -11.91 -11.95 7.18
CA MET A 23 -10.87 -12.72 6.49
C MET A 23 -9.52 -12.00 6.55
N MET A 24 -9.49 -10.68 6.34
CA MET A 24 -8.28 -9.87 6.49
C MET A 24 -7.70 -9.99 7.91
N LYS A 25 -8.53 -9.87 8.95
CA LYS A 25 -8.09 -10.01 10.35
C LYS A 25 -7.52 -11.38 10.64
N ALA A 26 -8.17 -12.44 10.14
CA ALA A 26 -7.68 -13.81 10.29
C ALA A 26 -6.31 -13.97 9.62
N GLN A 27 -6.16 -13.49 8.39
CA GLN A 27 -4.89 -13.57 7.65
C GLN A 27 -3.77 -12.80 8.35
N LEU A 28 -4.04 -11.60 8.87
CA LEU A 28 -3.05 -10.81 9.62
C LEU A 28 -2.59 -11.56 10.89
N LYS A 29 -3.52 -12.19 11.58
CA LYS A 29 -3.21 -13.02 12.76
C LYS A 29 -2.33 -14.22 12.40
N ASP A 30 -2.62 -14.89 11.29
CA ASP A 30 -1.83 -16.04 10.81
C ASP A 30 -0.41 -15.61 10.42
N TRP A 31 -0.23 -14.38 9.94
CA TRP A 31 1.08 -13.78 9.67
C TRP A 31 1.75 -13.18 10.92
N GLY A 32 1.15 -13.32 12.10
CA GLY A 32 1.70 -12.84 13.36
C GLY A 32 1.61 -11.32 13.55
N ILE A 33 0.77 -10.63 12.78
CA ILE A 33 0.53 -9.19 12.91
C ILE A 33 -0.57 -8.99 13.96
N THR A 34 -0.18 -8.41 15.11
CA THR A 34 -1.05 -8.27 16.28
C THR A 34 -1.44 -6.83 16.61
N ASP A 35 -0.88 -5.87 15.90
CA ASP A 35 -1.07 -4.43 16.11
C ASP A 35 -1.98 -3.78 15.06
N ALA A 36 -2.63 -4.59 14.22
CA ALA A 36 -3.54 -4.12 13.20
C ALA A 36 -4.98 -3.99 13.73
N LYS A 37 -5.64 -2.90 13.38
CA LYS A 37 -7.08 -2.72 13.49
C LYS A 37 -7.66 -2.61 12.09
N ILE A 38 -8.60 -3.49 11.73
CA ILE A 38 -9.27 -3.50 10.44
C ILE A 38 -10.74 -3.17 10.64
N VAL A 39 -11.22 -2.14 9.98
CA VAL A 39 -12.60 -1.64 10.06
C VAL A 39 -13.32 -1.60 8.70
N ASN A 40 -12.58 -1.84 7.60
CA ASN A 40 -13.15 -1.98 6.26
C ASN A 40 -12.12 -2.62 5.31
N ALA A 41 -12.57 -2.99 4.11
CA ALA A 41 -11.72 -3.58 3.08
C ALA A 41 -10.98 -2.54 2.22
N SER A 42 -11.44 -1.31 2.22
CA SER A 42 -10.98 -0.27 1.29
C SER A 42 -9.76 0.52 1.78
N GLY A 43 -9.55 0.58 3.09
CA GLY A 43 -8.53 1.42 3.72
C GLY A 43 -8.90 2.90 3.82
N LEU A 44 -10.08 3.31 3.36
CA LEU A 44 -10.57 4.67 3.55
C LEU A 44 -11.12 4.89 4.94
N ASN A 45 -11.26 6.17 5.30
CA ASN A 45 -12.03 6.57 6.48
C ASN A 45 -13.48 6.10 6.33
N ASN A 46 -14.04 5.53 7.39
CA ASN A 46 -15.40 5.01 7.43
C ASN A 46 -16.46 6.05 7.04
N SER A 47 -16.19 7.36 7.24
CA SER A 47 -17.11 8.44 6.85
C SER A 47 -17.46 8.45 5.35
N TYR A 48 -16.59 7.89 4.50
CA TYR A 48 -16.83 7.77 3.07
C TYR A 48 -17.63 6.53 2.67
N LEU A 49 -17.87 5.59 3.60
CA LEU A 49 -18.45 4.28 3.32
C LEU A 49 -19.94 4.17 3.70
N GLY A 50 -20.49 5.21 4.35
CA GLY A 50 -21.89 5.22 4.77
C GLY A 50 -22.21 4.05 5.72
N ASN A 51 -23.12 3.18 5.31
CA ASN A 51 -23.52 2.00 6.10
C ASN A 51 -22.62 0.76 5.87
N ASN A 52 -21.64 0.83 4.98
CA ASN A 52 -20.76 -0.28 4.62
C ASN A 52 -19.51 -0.34 5.52
N ILE A 53 -19.67 -0.05 6.78
CA ILE A 53 -18.59 -0.10 7.78
C ILE A 53 -18.67 -1.39 8.59
N TYR A 54 -17.53 -1.80 9.16
CA TYR A 54 -17.50 -2.99 10.01
C TYR A 54 -18.37 -2.80 11.26
N PRO A 55 -19.22 -3.79 11.62
CA PRO A 55 -20.11 -3.70 12.78
C PRO A 55 -19.35 -3.33 14.05
N GLY A 56 -19.82 -2.29 14.75
CA GLY A 56 -19.21 -1.79 15.99
C GLY A 56 -18.02 -0.82 15.78
N SER A 57 -17.59 -0.58 14.55
CA SER A 57 -16.64 0.50 14.27
C SER A 57 -17.33 1.87 14.25
N LYS A 58 -16.55 2.94 14.50
CA LYS A 58 -17.07 4.31 14.45
C LYS A 58 -17.00 4.86 13.02
N SER A 59 -17.80 5.89 12.76
CA SER A 59 -17.88 6.53 11.45
C SER A 59 -16.63 7.31 11.04
N ASP A 60 -15.72 7.58 11.96
CA ASP A 60 -14.48 8.34 11.75
C ASP A 60 -13.21 7.46 11.84
N GLU A 61 -13.38 6.14 11.87
CA GLU A 61 -12.26 5.20 11.97
C GLU A 61 -11.68 4.83 10.61
N GLU A 62 -10.39 4.47 10.62
CA GLU A 62 -9.64 3.91 9.50
C GLU A 62 -8.95 2.61 9.93
N ASN A 63 -8.48 1.83 8.96
CA ASN A 63 -7.56 0.74 9.24
C ASN A 63 -6.24 1.28 9.77
N THR A 64 -5.73 0.70 10.85
CA THR A 64 -4.45 1.11 11.44
C THR A 64 -3.55 -0.08 11.67
N MET A 65 -2.24 0.09 11.43
CA MET A 65 -1.18 -0.85 11.81
C MET A 65 0.18 -0.17 11.76
N SER A 66 1.21 -0.80 12.35
CA SER A 66 2.57 -0.28 12.28
C SER A 66 3.20 -0.46 10.90
N ALA A 67 4.26 0.31 10.60
CA ALA A 67 5.08 0.13 9.41
C ALA A 67 5.66 -1.29 9.33
N LYS A 68 5.98 -1.91 10.48
CA LYS A 68 6.41 -3.31 10.54
C LYS A 68 5.31 -4.26 10.07
N GLY A 69 4.07 -4.08 10.51
CA GLY A 69 2.93 -4.88 10.06
C GLY A 69 2.73 -4.78 8.55
N VAL A 70 2.78 -3.57 8.01
CA VAL A 70 2.70 -3.32 6.56
C VAL A 70 3.84 -4.00 5.80
N ALA A 71 5.09 -3.95 6.32
CA ALA A 71 6.23 -4.62 5.71
C ALA A 71 6.08 -6.15 5.69
N VAL A 72 5.52 -6.75 6.74
CA VAL A 72 5.22 -8.19 6.79
C VAL A 72 4.18 -8.56 5.73
N ILE A 73 3.10 -7.78 5.59
CA ILE A 73 2.11 -7.98 4.52
C ILE A 73 2.79 -7.94 3.15
N ALA A 74 3.57 -6.90 2.88
CA ALA A 74 4.26 -6.75 1.61
C ALA A 74 5.20 -7.93 1.32
N GLN A 75 5.91 -8.44 2.33
CA GLN A 75 6.78 -9.60 2.20
C GLN A 75 6.00 -10.86 1.80
N HIS A 76 4.87 -11.13 2.47
CA HIS A 76 4.01 -12.27 2.13
C HIS A 76 3.44 -12.14 0.73
N VAL A 77 2.91 -10.96 0.37
CA VAL A 77 2.34 -10.72 -0.96
C VAL A 77 3.38 -10.95 -2.06
N ILE A 78 4.59 -10.41 -1.92
CA ILE A 78 5.65 -10.58 -2.94
C ILE A 78 6.12 -12.04 -3.02
N LYS A 79 6.22 -12.72 -1.86
CA LYS A 79 6.69 -14.11 -1.80
C LYS A 79 5.67 -15.10 -2.36
N GLU A 80 4.40 -14.91 -2.06
CA GLU A 80 3.32 -15.84 -2.40
C GLU A 80 2.68 -15.52 -3.76
N TYR A 81 2.70 -14.23 -4.17
CA TYR A 81 2.09 -13.71 -5.40
C TYR A 81 3.04 -12.75 -6.12
N PRO A 82 4.24 -13.22 -6.57
CA PRO A 82 5.26 -12.36 -7.17
C PRO A 82 4.79 -11.63 -8.44
N GLU A 83 3.76 -12.14 -9.12
CA GLU A 83 3.13 -11.51 -10.29
C GLU A 83 2.51 -10.15 -10.00
N ILE A 84 2.28 -9.80 -8.73
CA ILE A 84 1.83 -8.45 -8.35
C ILE A 84 2.81 -7.38 -8.83
N LEU A 85 4.10 -7.69 -8.85
CA LEU A 85 5.13 -6.78 -9.32
C LEU A 85 5.04 -6.53 -10.84
N ASP A 86 4.46 -7.45 -11.61
CA ASP A 86 4.19 -7.23 -13.04
C ASP A 86 3.07 -6.22 -13.28
N ILE A 87 2.23 -6.00 -12.27
CA ILE A 87 1.17 -4.99 -12.28
C ILE A 87 1.71 -3.67 -11.73
N THR A 88 2.33 -3.69 -10.55
CA THR A 88 2.71 -2.46 -9.82
C THR A 88 3.87 -1.69 -10.46
N LYS A 89 4.70 -2.34 -11.27
CA LYS A 89 5.76 -1.67 -12.06
C LYS A 89 5.26 -0.87 -13.26
N LYS A 90 3.97 -0.98 -13.62
CA LYS A 90 3.41 -0.25 -14.77
C LYS A 90 3.12 1.19 -14.39
N THR A 91 3.53 2.12 -15.25
CA THR A 91 3.25 3.55 -15.08
C THR A 91 1.85 3.93 -15.57
N GLU A 92 1.30 3.13 -16.48
CA GLU A 92 -0.08 3.27 -16.96
C GLU A 92 -0.66 1.90 -17.33
N ALA A 93 -1.98 1.80 -17.29
CA ALA A 93 -2.72 0.63 -17.77
C ALA A 93 -4.02 1.07 -18.45
N ASN A 94 -4.46 0.34 -19.46
CA ASN A 94 -5.78 0.53 -20.04
C ASN A 94 -6.81 -0.19 -19.16
N PHE A 95 -7.85 0.52 -18.80
CA PHE A 95 -9.04 -0.03 -18.16
C PHE A 95 -10.21 0.11 -19.12
N ASP A 96 -10.95 -0.96 -19.35
CA ASP A 96 -12.12 -1.02 -20.26
C ASP A 96 -11.87 -0.63 -21.73
N GLY A 97 -10.63 -0.51 -22.17
CA GLY A 97 -10.27 -0.11 -23.55
C GLY A 97 -10.40 1.38 -23.85
N VAL A 98 -10.92 2.18 -22.95
CA VAL A 98 -11.17 3.63 -23.12
C VAL A 98 -10.39 4.45 -22.11
N ASN A 99 -10.40 4.05 -20.86
CA ASN A 99 -9.80 4.81 -19.78
C ASN A 99 -8.35 4.36 -19.50
N LYS A 100 -7.44 5.33 -19.46
CA LYS A 100 -6.07 5.11 -19.00
C LYS A 100 -5.95 5.40 -17.52
N LEU A 101 -5.55 4.39 -16.76
CA LEU A 101 -5.14 4.54 -15.36
C LEU A 101 -3.66 4.88 -15.32
N LYS A 102 -3.28 5.87 -14.54
CA LYS A 102 -1.89 6.24 -14.29
C LYS A 102 -1.51 5.90 -12.86
N THR A 103 -0.24 5.52 -12.69
CA THR A 103 0.32 5.28 -11.36
C THR A 103 0.52 6.57 -10.57
N PHE A 104 0.46 6.46 -9.24
CA PHE A 104 0.95 7.47 -8.30
C PHE A 104 2.32 7.10 -7.72
N ASN A 105 2.91 5.97 -8.14
CA ASN A 105 4.27 5.63 -7.77
C ASN A 105 5.26 6.37 -8.66
N TYR A 106 5.73 7.51 -8.20
CA TYR A 106 6.66 8.35 -8.96
C TYR A 106 8.13 7.87 -8.91
N MET A 107 8.41 6.74 -8.25
CA MET A 107 9.74 6.11 -8.29
C MET A 107 9.91 5.14 -9.47
N LEU A 108 8.88 4.90 -10.27
CA LEU A 108 8.95 4.03 -11.45
C LEU A 108 9.66 4.72 -12.63
N LYS A 109 10.13 3.92 -13.59
CA LYS A 109 10.86 4.42 -14.77
C LYS A 109 10.05 5.46 -15.54
N GLY A 110 10.67 6.62 -15.79
CA GLY A 110 10.05 7.74 -16.50
C GLY A 110 9.22 8.66 -15.62
N GLN A 111 9.18 8.42 -14.31
CA GLN A 111 8.52 9.28 -13.33
C GLN A 111 9.53 10.22 -12.62
N PRO A 112 9.05 11.32 -11.99
CA PRO A 112 9.91 12.37 -11.43
C PRO A 112 10.93 11.92 -10.40
N SER A 113 10.57 10.96 -9.54
CA SER A 113 11.42 10.44 -8.46
C SER A 113 12.06 9.10 -8.83
N TYR A 114 12.23 8.82 -10.13
CA TYR A 114 12.71 7.52 -10.62
C TYR A 114 13.91 6.99 -9.86
N ARG A 115 13.81 5.75 -9.39
CA ARG A 115 14.91 4.96 -8.85
C ARG A 115 15.00 3.61 -9.56
N LYS A 116 16.17 3.30 -10.09
CA LYS A 116 16.42 1.99 -10.71
C LYS A 116 16.31 0.89 -9.65
N GLY A 117 15.51 -0.13 -9.96
CA GLY A 117 15.25 -1.26 -9.04
C GLY A 117 13.86 -1.22 -8.44
N VAL A 118 13.23 -0.05 -8.27
CA VAL A 118 11.87 0.06 -7.75
C VAL A 118 10.85 -0.45 -8.79
N ASP A 119 9.98 -1.38 -8.35
CA ASP A 119 8.93 -2.00 -9.18
C ASP A 119 7.57 -2.12 -8.49
N GLY A 120 7.43 -1.61 -7.28
CA GLY A 120 6.18 -1.62 -6.52
C GLY A 120 6.28 -0.77 -5.26
N LEU A 121 5.33 -0.81 -4.38
CA LEU A 121 4.05 -1.52 -4.41
C LEU A 121 2.86 -0.53 -4.43
N GLN A 122 2.63 0.20 -3.31
CA GLN A 122 1.40 0.95 -3.09
C GLN A 122 1.67 2.31 -2.44
N THR A 123 1.09 3.34 -3.01
CA THR A 123 0.95 4.67 -2.37
C THR A 123 -0.43 4.80 -1.74
N GLY A 124 -0.55 5.59 -0.68
CA GLY A 124 -1.83 5.92 -0.06
C GLY A 124 -1.74 7.25 0.68
N THR A 125 -2.85 7.98 0.69
CA THR A 125 -2.99 9.21 1.46
C THR A 125 -4.39 9.29 2.02
N THR A 126 -4.50 9.51 3.32
CA THR A 126 -5.75 9.89 4.01
C THR A 126 -5.43 11.02 4.98
N ASP A 127 -6.47 11.71 5.46
CA ASP A 127 -6.29 12.81 6.41
C ASP A 127 -5.64 12.33 7.74
N LEU A 128 -5.89 11.08 8.14
CA LEU A 128 -5.32 10.50 9.36
C LEU A 128 -3.96 9.85 9.14
N ALA A 129 -3.79 9.15 8.02
CA ALA A 129 -2.55 8.41 7.74
C ALA A 129 -1.45 9.28 7.14
N GLY A 130 -1.77 10.47 6.63
CA GLY A 130 -0.86 11.26 5.84
C GLY A 130 -0.40 10.54 4.58
N ALA A 131 0.63 11.07 3.92
CA ALA A 131 1.22 10.47 2.77
C ALA A 131 2.06 9.24 3.14
N SER A 132 1.74 8.10 2.56
CA SER A 132 2.32 6.81 2.90
C SER A 132 2.71 6.03 1.66
N PHE A 133 3.83 5.30 1.71
CA PHE A 133 4.33 4.52 0.60
C PHE A 133 4.99 3.22 1.06
N VAL A 134 4.59 2.13 0.43
CA VAL A 134 5.28 0.84 0.51
C VAL A 134 6.01 0.63 -0.80
N ALA A 135 7.33 0.58 -0.76
CA ALA A 135 8.13 0.31 -1.95
C ALA A 135 8.76 -1.08 -1.89
N HIS A 136 8.86 -1.71 -3.06
CA HIS A 136 9.74 -2.84 -3.31
C HIS A 136 10.82 -2.41 -4.29
N SER A 137 12.06 -2.85 -4.04
CA SER A 137 13.20 -2.56 -4.90
C SER A 137 14.15 -3.76 -4.98
N ASN A 138 14.64 -4.03 -6.18
CA ASN A 138 15.70 -4.99 -6.43
C ASN A 138 17.01 -4.24 -6.68
N GLU A 139 17.88 -4.18 -5.67
CA GLU A 139 19.14 -3.45 -5.75
C GLU A 139 20.29 -4.24 -5.12
N SER A 140 21.45 -4.24 -5.75
CA SER A 140 22.67 -4.93 -5.26
C SER A 140 22.42 -6.41 -4.92
N GLY A 141 21.57 -7.09 -5.69
CA GLY A 141 21.20 -8.49 -5.45
C GLY A 141 20.26 -8.73 -4.27
N MET A 142 19.73 -7.66 -3.67
CA MET A 142 18.77 -7.73 -2.57
C MET A 142 17.37 -7.37 -3.04
N SER A 143 16.37 -8.08 -2.54
CA SER A 143 14.97 -7.71 -2.58
C SER A 143 14.65 -6.95 -1.31
N ILE A 144 14.35 -5.66 -1.43
CA ILE A 144 14.20 -4.72 -0.32
C ILE A 144 12.77 -4.20 -0.29
N ILE A 145 12.15 -4.23 0.89
CA ILE A 145 10.87 -3.58 1.15
C ILE A 145 11.12 -2.41 2.09
N THR A 146 10.61 -1.23 1.71
CA THR A 146 10.59 -0.06 2.58
C THR A 146 9.16 0.41 2.81
N VAL A 147 8.90 0.91 4.01
CA VAL A 147 7.58 1.43 4.40
C VAL A 147 7.75 2.80 5.02
N ILE A 148 7.15 3.79 4.40
CA ILE A 148 7.00 5.15 4.92
C ILE A 148 5.52 5.33 5.27
N ILE A 149 5.23 5.78 6.49
CA ILE A 149 3.89 6.14 6.94
C ILE A 149 3.93 7.56 7.47
N ASN A 150 2.98 8.39 7.05
CA ASN A 150 2.87 9.77 7.47
C ASN A 150 4.16 10.55 7.20
N ALA A 151 4.57 10.60 5.95
CA ALA A 151 5.76 11.37 5.55
C ALA A 151 5.64 12.84 5.96
N GLU A 152 6.71 13.37 6.54
CA GLU A 152 6.81 14.79 6.89
C GLU A 152 6.99 15.66 5.63
N HIS A 153 6.75 16.96 5.76
CA HIS A 153 6.97 17.98 4.71
C HIS A 153 6.11 17.84 3.46
N THR A 154 5.02 17.09 3.50
CA THR A 154 4.12 16.92 2.36
C THR A 154 3.29 18.17 2.04
N ASP A 155 3.31 19.16 2.90
CA ASP A 155 2.75 20.51 2.70
C ASP A 155 3.62 21.41 1.82
N THR A 156 4.91 21.10 1.71
CA THR A 156 5.91 21.87 0.95
C THR A 156 6.61 21.09 -0.15
N ASP A 157 6.54 19.76 -0.11
CA ASP A 157 7.14 18.85 -1.09
C ASP A 157 6.18 17.70 -1.43
N ASP A 158 5.60 17.73 -2.61
CA ASP A 158 4.73 16.68 -3.14
C ASP A 158 5.44 15.32 -3.31
N TYR A 159 6.76 15.27 -3.19
CA TYR A 159 7.59 14.08 -3.34
C TYR A 159 8.25 13.62 -2.03
N ALA A 160 7.91 14.21 -0.89
CA ALA A 160 8.56 13.95 0.40
C ALA A 160 8.61 12.45 0.77
N TRP A 161 7.55 11.69 0.54
CA TRP A 161 7.52 10.24 0.79
C TRP A 161 8.47 9.45 -0.10
N PHE A 162 8.70 9.90 -1.35
CA PHE A 162 9.67 9.27 -2.27
C PHE A 162 11.09 9.67 -1.89
N THR A 163 11.31 10.90 -1.43
CA THR A 163 12.58 11.38 -0.88
C THR A 163 12.97 10.54 0.34
N ALA A 164 12.08 10.38 1.32
CA ALA A 164 12.29 9.54 2.50
C ALA A 164 12.55 8.07 2.13
N THR A 165 11.82 7.54 1.13
CA THR A 165 12.06 6.19 0.60
C THR A 165 13.45 6.06 -0.01
N ASN A 166 13.90 7.04 -0.79
CA ASN A 166 15.24 7.05 -1.38
C ASN A 166 16.34 7.05 -0.32
N GLU A 167 16.19 7.85 0.74
CA GLU A 167 17.13 7.90 1.86
C GLU A 167 17.22 6.55 2.57
N LEU A 168 16.08 5.92 2.86
CA LEU A 168 16.03 4.62 3.49
C LEU A 168 16.66 3.53 2.61
N LEU A 169 16.36 3.50 1.31
CA LEU A 169 16.99 2.57 0.36
C LEU A 169 18.50 2.80 0.26
N ASN A 170 18.96 4.06 0.21
CA ASN A 170 20.38 4.39 0.21
C ASN A 170 21.08 3.84 1.47
N TYR A 171 20.46 4.02 2.64
CA TYR A 171 21.00 3.49 3.88
C TYR A 171 21.14 1.96 3.85
N VAL A 172 20.09 1.25 3.42
CA VAL A 172 20.10 -0.22 3.34
C VAL A 172 21.15 -0.72 2.35
N VAL A 173 21.19 -0.16 1.12
CA VAL A 173 22.13 -0.56 0.08
C VAL A 173 23.57 -0.29 0.52
N TYR A 174 23.83 0.86 1.14
CA TYR A 174 25.18 1.18 1.66
C TYR A 174 25.64 0.24 2.77
N ARG A 175 24.73 -0.15 3.67
CA ARG A 175 25.06 -0.99 4.83
C ARG A 175 25.18 -2.47 4.51
N LEU A 176 24.31 -2.99 3.65
CA LEU A 176 24.14 -4.42 3.41
C LEU A 176 24.56 -4.87 2.00
N GLY A 177 24.75 -3.96 1.05
CA GLY A 177 25.08 -4.25 -0.34
C GLY A 177 26.58 -4.42 -0.62
N LYS A 178 27.39 -4.72 0.43
CA LYS A 178 28.86 -4.94 0.32
C LYS A 178 29.16 -6.42 0.11
#